data_642deba8f91b9d6402fe614e6c70e2c4
#
_entry.id   642deba8f91b9d6402fe614e6c70e2c4
#
_cell.length_a   1.000
_cell.length_b   1.000
_cell.length_c   1.000
_cell.angle_alpha   90.00
_cell.angle_beta   90.00
_cell.angle_gamma   90.00
#
_symmetry.space_group_name_H-M   'P 1'
#
loop_
_entity.id
_entity.type
_entity.pdbx_description
1 polymer ?
#
loop_
_entity_poly.entity_id
_entity_poly.type
_entity_poly.pdbx_seq_one_letter_code
_entity_poly.pdbx_strand_id
1 'polypeptide(L)'
;MINQMKTFKEMYEEKRMSAEQALELIQDGDYMFSAQAAGEPAAILSCLQHLKKTGVKNTTLNTCLPLQYYEAFKDPEMQGVMSHNGWFFSVGLRDAHKKKFVSAIPQSSTSILRKVLDRIAAENRRPVVLATVSPMDDHGYMSLSVSAIYERDLINRGALTIVEVNPNFPRTFGDTQVHVSEVAALVESDRPIPVSNLAPYTEVDATIGKYIASLVEDGSTIQIGIGNIPNAVAAELKTKKHLGIHTEMFTETMVDLIECGAVDNSCKGLYDGYSVCSFTMGSQRLYDYIDNNPSVLFKSCTFTNDPYTIGKNNKFVSVNASLEIDLTGQCASETVGYHQWSGTGGQSETVQGSQMSKGGKSIIAMHSTYTTKDEDGKEVLHSKIVPFLHEGAAVTTSRNDTDYVVTEYGIAWLRGKNVAERAEALIAIAHPDFRDALRAKAEEYEIW
;
A
#
# COMPACT_ATOMS: atom_id res chain seq x y z
N MET A 1 -50.10 6.11 13.52
CA MET A 1 -48.91 6.66 14.20
C MET A 1 -47.89 7.00 13.15
N ILE A 2 -47.60 8.29 12.94
CA ILE A 2 -46.50 8.72 12.04
C ILE A 2 -45.22 8.26 12.72
N ASN A 3 -44.49 7.32 12.15
CA ASN A 3 -43.13 6.98 12.62
C ASN A 3 -42.29 8.28 12.51
N GLN A 4 -42.02 8.89 13.64
CA GLN A 4 -41.14 10.05 13.70
C GLN A 4 -39.75 9.58 13.22
N MET A 5 -39.26 10.15 12.13
CA MET A 5 -37.91 9.82 11.66
C MET A 5 -36.90 10.17 12.77
N LYS A 6 -36.03 9.22 13.11
CA LYS A 6 -34.97 9.44 14.10
C LYS A 6 -33.98 10.47 13.59
N THR A 7 -33.51 11.31 14.49
CA THR A 7 -32.39 12.23 14.21
C THR A 7 -31.09 11.44 14.05
N PHE A 8 -30.08 12.01 13.38
CA PHE A 8 -28.77 11.38 13.23
C PHE A 8 -28.09 11.10 14.58
N LYS A 9 -28.31 11.97 15.56
CA LYS A 9 -27.83 11.78 16.93
C LYS A 9 -28.48 10.59 17.61
N GLU A 10 -29.81 10.42 17.47
CA GLU A 10 -30.51 9.25 18.01
C GLU A 10 -30.04 7.95 17.34
N MET A 11 -29.82 7.97 16.02
CA MET A 11 -29.25 6.81 15.29
C MET A 11 -27.84 6.47 15.80
N TYR A 12 -27.02 7.48 16.08
CA TYR A 12 -25.68 7.31 16.61
C TYR A 12 -25.71 6.65 17.99
N GLU A 13 -26.48 7.19 18.92
CA GLU A 13 -26.58 6.68 20.29
C GLU A 13 -27.11 5.24 20.34
N GLU A 14 -28.04 4.86 19.46
CA GLU A 14 -28.55 3.50 19.38
C GLU A 14 -27.52 2.48 18.89
N LYS A 15 -26.56 2.92 18.07
CA LYS A 15 -25.53 2.06 17.49
C LYS A 15 -24.21 2.10 18.27
N ARG A 16 -24.09 3.02 19.25
CA ARG A 16 -22.92 3.13 20.11
C ARG A 16 -22.89 1.99 21.10
N MET A 17 -21.75 1.27 21.11
CA MET A 17 -21.56 0.11 21.99
C MET A 17 -20.07 -0.14 22.26
N SER A 18 -19.74 -1.09 23.14
CA SER A 18 -18.36 -1.51 23.36
C SER A 18 -17.83 -2.33 22.17
N ALA A 19 -16.50 -2.45 22.10
CA ALA A 19 -15.87 -3.28 21.05
C ALA A 19 -16.31 -4.76 21.14
N GLU A 20 -16.45 -5.30 22.35
CA GLU A 20 -16.93 -6.66 22.56
C GLU A 20 -18.37 -6.83 22.07
N GLN A 21 -19.27 -5.88 22.41
CA GLN A 21 -20.65 -5.90 21.92
C GLN A 21 -20.73 -5.79 20.40
N ALA A 22 -19.88 -4.97 19.79
CA ALA A 22 -19.81 -4.87 18.32
C ALA A 22 -19.34 -6.17 17.67
N LEU A 23 -18.42 -6.90 18.31
CA LEU A 23 -17.96 -8.20 17.85
C LEU A 23 -19.02 -9.32 18.01
N GLU A 24 -20.04 -9.15 18.86
CA GLU A 24 -21.18 -10.07 18.95
C GLU A 24 -22.07 -10.05 17.69
N LEU A 25 -21.95 -9.03 16.83
CA LEU A 25 -22.64 -8.96 15.54
C LEU A 25 -22.02 -9.89 14.48
N ILE A 26 -20.80 -10.39 14.72
CA ILE A 26 -20.11 -11.33 13.84
C ILE A 26 -20.77 -12.69 13.90
N GLN A 27 -20.92 -13.35 12.75
CA GLN A 27 -21.57 -14.64 12.58
C GLN A 27 -20.61 -15.68 12.02
N ASP A 28 -21.02 -16.94 12.10
CA ASP A 28 -20.29 -18.06 11.51
C ASP A 28 -19.96 -17.80 10.03
N GLY A 29 -18.71 -17.98 9.68
CA GLY A 29 -18.27 -17.83 8.31
C GLY A 29 -18.10 -16.40 7.83
N ASP A 30 -18.31 -15.34 8.63
CA ASP A 30 -18.11 -13.96 8.23
C ASP A 30 -16.70 -13.70 7.69
N TYR A 31 -16.61 -12.82 6.70
CA TYR A 31 -15.37 -12.46 6.05
C TYR A 31 -15.06 -10.98 6.33
N MET A 32 -14.22 -10.75 7.33
CA MET A 32 -13.90 -9.42 7.87
C MET A 32 -12.75 -8.79 7.09
N PHE A 33 -12.86 -7.50 6.84
CA PHE A 33 -11.84 -6.65 6.21
C PHE A 33 -11.51 -5.51 7.15
N SER A 34 -10.27 -5.45 7.61
CA SER A 34 -9.77 -4.34 8.40
C SER A 34 -9.25 -3.23 7.50
N ALA A 35 -9.56 -1.99 7.78
CA ALA A 35 -8.91 -0.84 7.16
C ALA A 35 -7.38 -0.92 7.30
N GLN A 36 -6.68 -0.29 6.35
CA GLN A 36 -5.23 -0.43 6.19
C GLN A 36 -4.44 0.52 7.08
N ALA A 37 -3.26 0.07 7.51
CA ALA A 37 -2.21 0.88 8.13
C ALA A 37 -2.73 1.74 9.30
N ALA A 38 -2.53 3.06 9.27
CA ALA A 38 -3.00 3.95 10.33
C ALA A 38 -4.53 3.97 10.49
N GLY A 39 -5.30 3.56 9.46
CA GLY A 39 -6.76 3.46 9.48
C GLY A 39 -7.30 2.22 10.21
N GLU A 40 -6.45 1.26 10.64
CA GLU A 40 -6.92 0.06 11.35
C GLU A 40 -7.69 0.44 12.62
N PRO A 41 -8.85 -0.20 12.90
CA PRO A 41 -9.65 0.08 14.09
C PRO A 41 -9.08 -0.65 15.30
N ALA A 42 -8.02 -0.12 15.89
CA ALA A 42 -7.23 -0.79 16.90
C ALA A 42 -8.02 -1.12 18.18
N ALA A 43 -9.01 -0.32 18.57
CA ALA A 43 -9.86 -0.63 19.72
C ALA A 43 -10.68 -1.91 19.47
N ILE A 44 -11.20 -2.09 18.25
CA ILE A 44 -11.95 -3.28 17.86
C ILE A 44 -11.03 -4.48 17.70
N LEU A 45 -9.90 -4.32 16.99
CA LEU A 45 -8.95 -5.41 16.72
C LEU A 45 -8.30 -5.94 18.00
N SER A 46 -8.11 -5.10 19.00
CA SER A 46 -7.59 -5.50 20.32
C SER A 46 -8.53 -6.43 21.09
N CYS A 47 -9.82 -6.41 20.76
CA CYS A 47 -10.85 -7.24 21.39
C CYS A 47 -11.19 -8.51 20.60
N LEU A 48 -10.52 -8.82 19.48
CA LEU A 48 -10.86 -9.96 18.61
C LEU A 48 -10.88 -11.32 19.32
N GLN A 49 -10.10 -11.48 20.42
CA GLN A 49 -10.19 -12.70 21.23
C GLN A 49 -11.57 -12.93 21.88
N HIS A 50 -12.43 -11.88 21.95
CA HIS A 50 -13.80 -12.01 22.41
C HIS A 50 -14.62 -12.96 21.52
N LEU A 51 -14.28 -13.09 20.24
CA LEU A 51 -14.94 -14.04 19.32
C LEU A 51 -14.92 -15.50 19.84
N LYS A 52 -13.95 -15.90 20.65
CA LYS A 52 -13.94 -17.22 21.31
C LYS A 52 -15.14 -17.40 22.25
N LYS A 53 -15.63 -16.32 22.85
CA LYS A 53 -16.74 -16.35 23.84
C LYS A 53 -18.10 -16.31 23.14
N THR A 54 -18.18 -15.76 21.93
CA THR A 54 -19.45 -15.71 21.17
C THR A 54 -19.84 -17.05 20.58
N GLY A 55 -18.89 -17.99 20.46
CA GLY A 55 -19.10 -19.31 19.88
C GLY A 55 -19.06 -19.35 18.35
N VAL A 56 -18.75 -18.23 17.68
CA VAL A 56 -18.62 -18.17 16.21
C VAL A 56 -17.46 -19.02 15.71
N LYS A 57 -17.59 -19.53 14.48
CA LYS A 57 -16.61 -20.41 13.83
C LYS A 57 -16.37 -20.00 12.38
N ASN A 58 -15.20 -20.40 11.87
CA ASN A 58 -14.85 -20.27 10.47
C ASN A 58 -14.89 -18.83 9.93
N THR A 59 -14.74 -17.82 10.79
CA THR A 59 -14.58 -16.44 10.34
C THR A 59 -13.22 -16.26 9.67
N THR A 60 -13.07 -15.23 8.86
CA THR A 60 -11.79 -14.87 8.25
C THR A 60 -11.54 -13.39 8.46
N LEU A 61 -10.35 -13.03 8.95
CA LEU A 61 -9.89 -11.66 8.99
C LEU A 61 -8.89 -11.41 7.86
N ASN A 62 -9.07 -10.31 7.15
CA ASN A 62 -8.13 -9.84 6.13
C ASN A 62 -7.53 -8.51 6.58
N THR A 63 -6.21 -8.42 6.56
CA THR A 63 -5.47 -7.21 6.90
C THR A 63 -4.51 -6.82 5.79
N CYS A 64 -4.28 -5.53 5.62
CA CYS A 64 -3.28 -4.97 4.74
C CYS A 64 -2.38 -4.04 5.56
N LEU A 65 -1.08 -4.33 5.63
CA LEU A 65 -0.08 -3.55 6.36
C LEU A 65 -0.52 -3.19 7.80
N PRO A 66 -0.94 -4.13 8.65
CA PRO A 66 -1.32 -3.83 10.02
C PRO A 66 -0.10 -3.32 10.78
N LEU A 67 -0.29 -2.23 11.55
CA LEU A 67 0.80 -1.60 12.29
C LEU A 67 1.04 -2.26 13.64
N GLN A 68 -0.01 -2.88 14.21
CA GLN A 68 0.08 -3.57 15.50
C GLN A 68 0.00 -5.08 15.33
N TYR A 69 0.61 -5.80 16.27
CA TYR A 69 0.55 -7.25 16.35
C TYR A 69 -0.39 -7.66 17.48
N TYR A 70 -1.67 -7.76 17.17
CA TYR A 70 -2.73 -8.04 18.12
C TYR A 70 -2.62 -9.45 18.71
N GLU A 71 -3.09 -9.62 19.96
CA GLU A 71 -3.04 -10.91 20.65
C GLU A 71 -3.76 -12.02 19.85
N ALA A 72 -4.88 -11.70 19.21
CA ALA A 72 -5.61 -12.65 18.37
C ALA A 72 -4.79 -13.20 17.18
N PHE A 73 -3.74 -12.48 16.74
CA PHE A 73 -2.90 -12.90 15.61
C PHE A 73 -1.84 -13.97 16.02
N LYS A 74 -1.67 -14.21 17.29
CA LYS A 74 -0.69 -15.16 17.84
C LYS A 74 -1.29 -16.17 18.81
N ASP A 75 -2.60 -16.13 19.01
CA ASP A 75 -3.31 -17.00 19.93
C ASP A 75 -3.72 -18.32 19.24
N PRO A 76 -3.15 -19.47 19.63
CA PRO A 76 -3.53 -20.76 19.04
C PRO A 76 -5.00 -21.13 19.23
N GLU A 77 -5.67 -20.60 20.26
CA GLU A 77 -7.08 -20.87 20.53
C GLU A 77 -8.02 -20.17 19.54
N MET A 78 -7.50 -19.23 18.74
CA MET A 78 -8.25 -18.65 17.63
C MET A 78 -8.41 -19.61 16.44
N GLN A 79 -7.68 -20.74 16.43
CA GLN A 79 -7.81 -21.74 15.39
C GLN A 79 -9.23 -22.33 15.36
N GLY A 80 -9.87 -22.32 14.19
CA GLY A 80 -11.26 -22.73 14.05
C GLY A 80 -12.30 -21.63 14.35
N VAL A 81 -11.93 -20.59 15.10
CA VAL A 81 -12.74 -19.38 15.30
C VAL A 81 -12.51 -18.41 14.14
N MET A 82 -11.24 -18.06 13.91
CA MET A 82 -10.84 -17.07 12.90
C MET A 82 -9.55 -17.51 12.18
N SER A 83 -9.59 -17.51 10.86
CA SER A 83 -8.40 -17.57 10.01
C SER A 83 -7.93 -16.14 9.69
N HIS A 84 -6.62 -15.94 9.48
CA HIS A 84 -6.06 -14.64 9.19
C HIS A 84 -5.32 -14.64 7.84
N ASN A 85 -5.66 -13.71 6.98
CA ASN A 85 -5.02 -13.47 5.69
C ASN A 85 -4.37 -12.08 5.67
N GLY A 86 -3.14 -12.02 5.19
CA GLY A 86 -2.43 -10.77 4.96
C GLY A 86 -2.28 -10.48 3.47
N TRP A 87 -2.59 -9.27 3.03
CA TRP A 87 -2.42 -8.83 1.65
C TRP A 87 -1.11 -8.10 1.45
N PHE A 88 -0.65 -7.42 2.49
CA PHE A 88 0.64 -6.79 2.55
C PHE A 88 1.19 -6.97 3.98
N PHE A 89 2.34 -7.62 4.10
CA PHE A 89 2.89 -7.98 5.40
C PHE A 89 3.65 -6.81 6.01
N SER A 90 3.35 -6.53 7.28
CA SER A 90 4.22 -5.78 8.18
C SER A 90 5.22 -6.71 8.88
N VAL A 91 6.10 -6.15 9.69
CA VAL A 91 7.09 -6.92 10.46
C VAL A 91 6.42 -7.98 11.35
N GLY A 92 5.34 -7.61 12.04
CA GLY A 92 4.60 -8.52 12.92
C GLY A 92 3.98 -9.71 12.17
N LEU A 93 3.46 -9.49 10.97
CA LEU A 93 2.87 -10.57 10.16
C LEU A 93 3.91 -11.57 9.65
N ARG A 94 5.16 -11.17 9.42
CA ARG A 94 6.24 -12.08 9.01
C ARG A 94 6.47 -13.16 10.05
N ASP A 95 6.48 -12.80 11.33
CA ASP A 95 6.64 -13.75 12.43
C ASP A 95 5.39 -14.62 12.62
N ALA A 96 4.20 -14.05 12.48
CA ALA A 96 2.94 -14.80 12.49
C ALA A 96 2.87 -15.84 11.37
N HIS A 97 3.36 -15.46 10.16
CA HIS A 97 3.40 -16.36 9.01
C HIS A 97 4.32 -17.56 9.24
N LYS A 98 5.53 -17.33 9.77
CA LYS A 98 6.46 -18.43 10.15
C LYS A 98 5.83 -19.42 11.13
N LYS A 99 4.95 -18.93 12.01
CA LYS A 99 4.21 -19.72 13.01
C LYS A 99 2.88 -20.27 12.49
N LYS A 100 2.54 -20.07 11.21
CA LYS A 100 1.31 -20.52 10.54
C LYS A 100 0.01 -19.87 11.07
N PHE A 101 0.10 -18.70 11.71
CA PHE A 101 -1.08 -17.95 12.16
C PHE A 101 -1.68 -17.07 11.08
N VAL A 102 -0.93 -16.69 10.06
CA VAL A 102 -1.40 -15.89 8.93
C VAL A 102 -0.90 -16.48 7.62
N SER A 103 -1.71 -16.37 6.57
CA SER A 103 -1.34 -16.74 5.21
C SER A 103 -1.38 -15.52 4.29
N ALA A 104 -0.48 -15.47 3.28
CA ALA A 104 -0.48 -14.42 2.29
C ALA A 104 -1.54 -14.69 1.22
N ILE A 105 -2.25 -13.64 0.79
CA ILE A 105 -3.04 -13.67 -0.45
C ILE A 105 -2.24 -12.95 -1.54
N PRO A 106 -1.73 -13.66 -2.55
CA PRO A 106 -0.97 -13.06 -3.65
C PRO A 106 -1.92 -12.31 -4.60
N GLN A 107 -2.06 -11.02 -4.41
CA GLN A 107 -2.97 -10.16 -5.16
C GLN A 107 -2.40 -8.75 -5.30
N SER A 108 -2.69 -8.10 -6.43
CA SER A 108 -2.48 -6.66 -6.60
C SER A 108 -3.64 -5.85 -6.00
N SER A 109 -3.40 -4.59 -5.66
CA SER A 109 -4.34 -3.73 -4.93
C SER A 109 -5.71 -3.59 -5.62
N THR A 110 -5.77 -3.44 -6.95
CA THR A 110 -7.03 -3.31 -7.69
C THR A 110 -7.79 -4.62 -7.80
N SER A 111 -7.07 -5.71 -8.03
CA SER A 111 -7.70 -7.00 -8.34
C SER A 111 -8.20 -7.74 -7.10
N ILE A 112 -7.66 -7.42 -5.92
CA ILE A 112 -7.91 -8.17 -4.70
C ILE A 112 -9.38 -8.15 -4.32
N LEU A 113 -9.99 -6.95 -4.29
CA LEU A 113 -11.37 -6.82 -3.87
C LEU A 113 -12.31 -7.64 -4.76
N ARG A 114 -12.17 -7.52 -6.09
CA ARG A 114 -13.00 -8.28 -7.03
C ARG A 114 -12.88 -9.79 -6.82
N LYS A 115 -11.66 -10.33 -6.80
CA LYS A 115 -11.42 -11.77 -6.68
C LYS A 115 -11.87 -12.35 -5.33
N VAL A 116 -11.65 -11.58 -4.25
CA VAL A 116 -12.12 -11.99 -2.93
C VAL A 116 -13.63 -11.92 -2.83
N LEU A 117 -14.29 -10.93 -3.43
CA LEU A 117 -15.75 -10.85 -3.49
C LEU A 117 -16.37 -11.99 -4.30
N ASP A 118 -15.76 -12.36 -5.44
CA ASP A 118 -16.19 -13.53 -6.22
C ASP A 118 -16.15 -14.81 -5.35
N ARG A 119 -15.07 -14.99 -4.58
CA ARG A 119 -14.93 -16.10 -3.64
C ARG A 119 -15.98 -16.05 -2.53
N ILE A 120 -16.17 -14.89 -1.89
CA ILE A 120 -17.17 -14.71 -0.82
C ILE A 120 -18.56 -15.05 -1.31
N ALA A 121 -18.93 -14.60 -2.51
CA ALA A 121 -20.21 -14.89 -3.14
C ALA A 121 -20.37 -16.40 -3.43
N ALA A 122 -19.33 -17.05 -3.97
CA ALA A 122 -19.33 -18.49 -4.24
C ALA A 122 -19.44 -19.34 -2.96
N GLU A 123 -18.85 -18.88 -1.86
CA GLU A 123 -18.89 -19.53 -0.55
C GLU A 123 -20.12 -19.11 0.29
N ASN A 124 -20.97 -18.22 -0.24
CA ASN A 124 -22.13 -17.63 0.46
C ASN A 124 -21.76 -17.04 1.83
N ARG A 125 -20.67 -16.29 1.90
CA ARG A 125 -20.17 -15.66 3.12
C ARG A 125 -20.54 -14.17 3.15
N ARG A 126 -20.75 -13.63 4.36
CA ARG A 126 -21.08 -12.22 4.54
C ARG A 126 -19.81 -11.37 4.68
N PRO A 127 -19.62 -10.29 3.86
CA PRO A 127 -18.53 -9.36 4.07
C PRO A 127 -18.81 -8.44 5.27
N VAL A 128 -17.75 -8.16 6.04
CA VAL A 128 -17.77 -7.26 7.19
C VAL A 128 -16.63 -6.25 7.05
N VAL A 129 -16.91 -4.96 7.24
CA VAL A 129 -15.90 -3.89 7.26
C VAL A 129 -15.64 -3.46 8.68
N LEU A 130 -14.37 -3.44 9.05
CA LEU A 130 -13.86 -2.90 10.31
C LEU A 130 -12.95 -1.69 9.97
N ALA A 131 -13.34 -0.47 10.35
CA ALA A 131 -12.60 0.74 9.96
C ALA A 131 -12.61 1.80 11.07
N THR A 132 -11.61 2.68 11.06
CA THR A 132 -11.62 3.89 11.88
C THR A 132 -12.20 5.05 11.09
N VAL A 133 -13.02 5.86 11.74
CA VAL A 133 -13.67 7.03 11.14
C VAL A 133 -13.48 8.28 12.02
N SER A 134 -13.54 9.45 11.39
CA SER A 134 -13.61 10.73 12.09
C SER A 134 -14.96 10.88 12.84
N PRO A 135 -15.11 11.83 13.76
CA PRO A 135 -16.40 12.15 14.38
C PRO A 135 -17.49 12.46 13.35
N MET A 136 -18.74 12.16 13.73
CA MET A 136 -19.92 12.43 12.91
C MET A 136 -20.20 13.94 12.87
N ASP A 137 -20.50 14.47 11.68
CA ASP A 137 -20.95 15.84 11.49
C ASP A 137 -22.47 16.02 11.73
N ASP A 138 -22.93 17.28 11.65
CA ASP A 138 -24.35 17.63 11.84
C ASP A 138 -25.29 17.03 10.77
N HIS A 139 -24.75 16.52 9.68
CA HIS A 139 -25.47 15.87 8.59
C HIS A 139 -25.45 14.34 8.67
N GLY A 140 -24.88 13.78 9.74
CA GLY A 140 -24.81 12.34 9.98
C GLY A 140 -23.65 11.64 9.27
N TYR A 141 -22.69 12.38 8.70
CA TYR A 141 -21.54 11.80 7.99
C TYR A 141 -20.29 11.76 8.86
N MET A 142 -19.59 10.66 8.76
CA MET A 142 -18.23 10.41 9.23
C MET A 142 -17.31 10.25 8.03
N SER A 143 -16.00 10.40 8.24
CA SER A 143 -15.00 10.13 7.20
C SER A 143 -14.19 8.88 7.55
N LEU A 144 -13.94 8.00 6.57
CA LEU A 144 -12.97 6.89 6.69
C LEU A 144 -11.53 7.38 6.92
N SER A 145 -11.35 8.69 6.94
CA SER A 145 -10.12 9.36 7.33
C SER A 145 -8.92 8.99 6.45
N VAL A 146 -7.97 8.25 6.99
CA VAL A 146 -6.65 8.01 6.40
C VAL A 146 -6.59 6.76 5.49
N SER A 147 -7.69 6.02 5.34
CA SER A 147 -7.76 4.82 4.49
C SER A 147 -9.09 4.77 3.73
N ALA A 148 -9.00 4.63 2.41
CA ALA A 148 -10.14 4.41 1.50
C ALA A 148 -9.81 3.32 0.47
N ILE A 149 -9.04 2.30 0.86
CA ILE A 149 -8.51 1.28 -0.05
C ILE A 149 -9.64 0.46 -0.68
N TYR A 150 -10.56 -0.04 0.14
CA TYR A 150 -11.68 -0.90 -0.28
C TYR A 150 -12.93 -0.72 0.58
N GLU A 151 -12.82 0.05 1.64
CA GLU A 151 -13.86 0.16 2.66
C GLU A 151 -15.16 0.68 2.05
N ARG A 152 -15.10 1.78 1.27
CA ARG A 152 -16.28 2.36 0.62
C ARG A 152 -16.90 1.39 -0.40
N ASP A 153 -16.09 0.66 -1.15
CA ASP A 153 -16.57 -0.33 -2.13
C ASP A 153 -17.35 -1.47 -1.45
N LEU A 154 -16.89 -1.93 -0.29
CA LEU A 154 -17.55 -2.96 0.50
C LEU A 154 -18.84 -2.43 1.13
N ILE A 155 -18.84 -1.22 1.70
CA ILE A 155 -20.02 -0.57 2.26
C ILE A 155 -21.11 -0.41 1.19
N ASN A 156 -20.75 0.05 -0.01
CA ASN A 156 -21.66 0.19 -1.14
C ASN A 156 -22.29 -1.15 -1.60
N ARG A 157 -21.65 -2.28 -1.27
CA ARG A 157 -22.15 -3.63 -1.56
C ARG A 157 -22.92 -4.26 -0.40
N GLY A 158 -23.21 -3.48 0.64
CA GLY A 158 -24.00 -3.91 1.80
C GLY A 158 -23.23 -4.74 2.82
N ALA A 159 -21.91 -4.57 2.93
CA ALA A 159 -21.13 -5.21 3.99
C ALA A 159 -21.63 -4.75 5.37
N LEU A 160 -21.64 -5.66 6.35
CA LEU A 160 -21.82 -5.28 7.74
C LEU A 160 -20.69 -4.32 8.14
N THR A 161 -21.03 -3.11 8.51
CA THR A 161 -20.02 -2.07 8.78
C THR A 161 -19.96 -1.77 10.28
N ILE A 162 -18.81 -2.00 10.88
CA ILE A 162 -18.49 -1.70 12.29
C ILE A 162 -17.34 -0.70 12.29
N VAL A 163 -17.53 0.44 12.93
CA VAL A 163 -16.51 1.50 12.91
C VAL A 163 -16.06 1.92 14.31
N GLU A 164 -14.76 2.22 14.40
CA GLU A 164 -14.17 2.92 15.52
C GLU A 164 -14.23 4.43 15.24
N VAL A 165 -15.00 5.18 16.04
CA VAL A 165 -15.09 6.64 15.93
C VAL A 165 -14.01 7.26 16.80
N ASN A 166 -13.12 8.04 16.19
CA ASN A 166 -11.98 8.61 16.91
C ASN A 166 -11.75 10.08 16.55
N PRO A 167 -11.79 11.02 17.54
CA PRO A 167 -11.64 12.45 17.30
C PRO A 167 -10.22 12.87 16.87
N ASN A 168 -9.22 11.99 17.02
CA ASN A 168 -7.85 12.28 16.61
C ASN A 168 -7.61 11.97 15.11
N PHE A 169 -8.63 11.47 14.40
CA PHE A 169 -8.51 11.13 12.99
C PHE A 169 -9.07 12.25 12.10
N PRO A 170 -8.30 12.70 11.09
CA PRO A 170 -8.68 13.82 10.23
C PRO A 170 -9.92 13.51 9.39
N ARG A 171 -10.69 14.54 9.08
CA ARG A 171 -11.78 14.47 8.11
C ARG A 171 -11.22 14.66 6.71
N THR A 172 -11.34 13.65 5.86
CA THR A 172 -10.87 13.66 4.47
C THR A 172 -12.03 13.59 3.48
N PHE A 173 -11.74 13.83 2.21
CA PHE A 173 -12.73 13.92 1.14
C PHE A 173 -12.48 12.89 0.03
N GLY A 174 -13.51 12.64 -0.77
CA GLY A 174 -13.51 11.63 -1.83
C GLY A 174 -14.40 10.45 -1.48
N ASP A 175 -13.89 9.22 -1.61
CA ASP A 175 -14.64 8.00 -1.31
C ASP A 175 -14.60 7.64 0.19
N THR A 176 -14.47 8.64 1.06
CA THR A 176 -14.33 8.46 2.52
C THR A 176 -15.61 8.66 3.30
N GLN A 177 -16.65 9.23 2.70
CA GLN A 177 -17.86 9.61 3.43
C GLN A 177 -18.72 8.39 3.78
N VAL A 178 -19.05 8.23 5.05
CA VAL A 178 -19.92 7.17 5.59
C VAL A 178 -21.03 7.80 6.42
N HIS A 179 -22.28 7.55 6.05
CA HIS A 179 -23.43 8.06 6.80
C HIS A 179 -23.77 7.11 7.96
N VAL A 180 -24.23 7.63 9.07
CA VAL A 180 -24.58 6.86 10.28
C VAL A 180 -25.61 5.75 10.00
N SER A 181 -26.47 5.90 8.99
CA SER A 181 -27.43 4.86 8.60
C SER A 181 -26.76 3.62 7.98
N GLU A 182 -25.56 3.75 7.40
CA GLU A 182 -24.82 2.66 6.74
C GLU A 182 -24.01 1.80 7.73
N VAL A 183 -23.94 2.21 8.99
CA VAL A 183 -23.13 1.56 10.02
C VAL A 183 -24.01 0.72 10.92
N ALA A 184 -23.54 -0.46 11.29
CA ALA A 184 -24.25 -1.36 12.22
C ALA A 184 -23.86 -1.11 13.69
N ALA A 185 -22.59 -0.77 13.94
CA ALA A 185 -22.07 -0.49 15.28
C ALA A 185 -21.02 0.62 15.25
N LEU A 186 -21.01 1.43 16.32
CA LEU A 186 -20.09 2.52 16.56
C LEU A 186 -19.34 2.26 17.88
N VAL A 187 -18.02 2.19 17.84
CA VAL A 187 -17.15 2.03 19.01
C VAL A 187 -16.35 3.31 19.19
N GLU A 188 -16.59 4.04 20.27
CA GLU A 188 -15.84 5.27 20.55
C GLU A 188 -14.45 4.97 21.11
N SER A 189 -13.46 5.70 20.63
CA SER A 189 -12.07 5.62 21.05
C SER A 189 -11.42 7.00 20.98
N ASP A 190 -10.44 7.25 21.82
CA ASP A 190 -9.64 8.48 21.85
C ASP A 190 -8.13 8.20 21.69
N ARG A 191 -7.79 7.00 21.22
CA ARG A 191 -6.40 6.61 20.99
C ARG A 191 -5.69 7.59 20.04
N PRO A 192 -4.40 7.87 20.25
CA PRO A 192 -3.64 8.68 19.29
C PRO A 192 -3.60 7.99 17.93
N ILE A 193 -3.64 8.79 16.86
CA ILE A 193 -3.37 8.28 15.52
C ILE A 193 -1.92 7.80 15.42
N PRO A 194 -1.62 6.64 14.82
CA PRO A 194 -0.24 6.19 14.64
C PRO A 194 0.56 7.17 13.79
N VAL A 195 1.71 7.59 14.28
CA VAL A 195 2.62 8.48 13.55
C VAL A 195 3.87 7.75 13.09
N SER A 196 4.37 8.13 11.92
CA SER A 196 5.63 7.66 11.35
C SER A 196 6.39 8.87 10.83
N ASN A 197 7.60 9.08 11.35
CA ASN A 197 8.45 10.17 10.89
C ASN A 197 9.24 9.75 9.65
N LEU A 198 9.59 10.73 8.82
CA LEU A 198 10.47 10.51 7.68
C LEU A 198 11.85 10.02 8.17
N ALA A 199 12.31 8.90 7.60
CA ALA A 199 13.68 8.45 7.81
C ALA A 199 14.65 9.34 7.01
N PRO A 200 15.82 9.67 7.58
CA PRO A 200 16.87 10.36 6.84
C PRO A 200 17.39 9.47 5.70
N TYR A 201 17.74 10.06 4.59
CA TYR A 201 18.34 9.35 3.46
C TYR A 201 19.88 9.58 3.42
N THR A 202 20.58 8.63 2.80
CA THR A 202 22.03 8.62 2.67
C THR A 202 22.48 9.32 1.37
N GLU A 203 23.79 9.50 1.19
CA GLU A 203 24.36 9.99 -0.09
C GLU A 203 24.08 9.02 -1.26
N VAL A 204 24.03 7.73 -0.98
CA VAL A 204 23.65 6.71 -1.97
C VAL A 204 22.21 6.92 -2.42
N ASP A 205 21.29 7.10 -1.47
CA ASP A 205 19.88 7.40 -1.77
C ASP A 205 19.74 8.71 -2.55
N ALA A 206 20.52 9.74 -2.19
CA ALA A 206 20.53 11.03 -2.90
C ALA A 206 21.02 10.88 -4.36
N THR A 207 22.01 10.00 -4.61
CA THR A 207 22.49 9.71 -5.95
C THR A 207 21.41 9.04 -6.79
N ILE A 208 20.72 8.03 -6.25
CA ILE A 208 19.57 7.39 -6.89
C ILE A 208 18.46 8.43 -7.14
N GLY A 209 18.19 9.29 -6.15
CA GLY A 209 17.19 10.37 -6.26
C GLY A 209 17.46 11.31 -7.43
N LYS A 210 18.71 11.73 -7.64
CA LYS A 210 19.13 12.56 -8.77
C LYS A 210 18.91 11.88 -10.12
N TYR A 211 19.26 10.59 -10.23
CA TYR A 211 19.00 9.84 -11.47
C TYR A 211 17.52 9.75 -11.77
N ILE A 212 16.68 9.46 -10.78
CA ILE A 212 15.23 9.39 -10.95
C ILE A 212 14.65 10.75 -11.33
N ALA A 213 15.06 11.83 -10.65
CA ALA A 213 14.59 13.18 -10.95
C ALA A 213 14.96 13.63 -12.36
N SER A 214 16.07 13.13 -12.95
CA SER A 214 16.44 13.40 -14.34
C SER A 214 15.45 12.78 -15.35
N LEU A 215 14.73 11.74 -14.96
CA LEU A 215 13.70 11.08 -15.79
C LEU A 215 12.33 11.74 -15.67
N VAL A 216 12.10 12.56 -14.63
CA VAL A 216 10.84 13.27 -14.39
C VAL A 216 10.85 14.61 -15.12
N GLU A 217 9.87 14.84 -15.96
CA GLU A 217 9.70 16.09 -16.70
C GLU A 217 8.73 17.03 -15.97
N ASP A 218 8.82 18.32 -16.26
CA ASP A 218 7.76 19.26 -15.84
C ASP A 218 6.39 18.83 -16.40
N GLY A 219 5.35 18.99 -15.60
CA GLY A 219 4.00 18.52 -15.90
C GLY A 219 3.80 17.01 -15.76
N SER A 220 4.77 16.27 -15.22
CA SER A 220 4.60 14.83 -14.92
C SER A 220 3.61 14.61 -13.78
N THR A 221 2.83 13.54 -13.85
CA THR A 221 2.08 13.02 -12.71
C THR A 221 2.91 11.95 -12.01
N ILE A 222 3.06 12.03 -10.70
CA ILE A 222 3.96 11.17 -9.93
C ILE A 222 3.22 10.25 -8.97
N GLN A 223 3.75 9.03 -8.83
CA GLN A 223 3.53 8.09 -7.74
C GLN A 223 4.89 7.74 -7.16
N ILE A 224 5.08 7.98 -5.87
CA ILE A 224 6.31 7.72 -5.14
C ILE A 224 5.94 6.99 -3.85
N GLY A 225 6.65 5.92 -3.52
CA GLY A 225 6.45 5.17 -2.29
C GLY A 225 6.97 5.88 -1.04
N ILE A 226 7.26 5.09 -0.02
CA ILE A 226 7.85 5.54 1.25
C ILE A 226 9.26 4.93 1.41
N GLY A 227 10.08 5.58 2.22
CA GLY A 227 11.43 5.15 2.56
C GLY A 227 12.51 6.12 2.11
N ASN A 228 13.76 5.74 2.27
CA ASN A 228 14.90 6.63 2.07
C ASN A 228 15.03 7.10 0.61
N ILE A 229 14.97 6.18 -0.35
CA ILE A 229 15.03 6.52 -1.79
C ILE A 229 13.88 7.45 -2.20
N PRO A 230 12.59 7.16 -1.91
CA PRO A 230 11.48 8.07 -2.14
C PRO A 230 11.68 9.47 -1.55
N ASN A 231 12.19 9.57 -0.31
CA ASN A 231 12.47 10.86 0.32
C ASN A 231 13.55 11.65 -0.44
N ALA A 232 14.61 10.98 -0.89
CA ALA A 232 15.67 11.58 -1.71
C ALA A 232 15.13 12.04 -3.08
N VAL A 233 14.28 11.23 -3.73
CA VAL A 233 13.62 11.61 -5.00
C VAL A 233 12.79 12.88 -4.81
N ALA A 234 11.95 12.93 -3.79
CA ALA A 234 11.11 14.10 -3.54
C ALA A 234 11.93 15.37 -3.29
N ALA A 235 13.08 15.27 -2.60
CA ALA A 235 13.97 16.41 -2.39
C ALA A 235 14.50 16.99 -3.73
N GLU A 236 14.85 16.14 -4.68
CA GLU A 236 15.34 16.55 -6.01
C GLU A 236 14.20 17.09 -6.91
N LEU A 237 12.95 16.67 -6.69
CA LEU A 237 11.80 17.12 -7.47
C LEU A 237 11.32 18.53 -7.11
N LYS A 238 11.81 19.16 -6.04
CA LYS A 238 11.46 20.55 -5.63
C LYS A 238 11.78 21.59 -6.70
N THR A 239 12.66 21.29 -7.63
CA THR A 239 13.02 22.18 -8.76
C THR A 239 12.11 22.07 -9.97
N LYS A 240 11.26 21.04 -10.01
CA LYS A 240 10.31 20.80 -11.10
C LYS A 240 9.08 21.71 -11.01
N LYS A 241 8.30 21.76 -12.07
CA LYS A 241 7.09 22.60 -12.16
C LYS A 241 5.90 21.82 -12.68
N HIS A 242 4.72 22.22 -12.23
CA HIS A 242 3.45 21.68 -12.69
C HIS A 242 3.32 20.18 -12.50
N LEU A 243 3.99 19.62 -11.49
CA LEU A 243 3.80 18.21 -11.17
C LEU A 243 2.38 17.95 -10.67
N GLY A 244 1.90 16.74 -10.90
CA GLY A 244 0.64 16.25 -10.36
C GLY A 244 0.86 15.03 -9.47
N ILE A 245 -0.08 14.78 -8.54
CA ILE A 245 -0.07 13.61 -7.66
C ILE A 245 -1.24 12.71 -7.99
N HIS A 246 -0.94 11.44 -8.32
CA HIS A 246 -1.88 10.34 -8.38
C HIS A 246 -1.15 9.10 -7.86
N THR A 247 -1.45 8.70 -6.64
CA THR A 247 -0.64 7.72 -5.88
C THR A 247 -1.51 6.82 -5.02
N GLU A 248 -1.05 5.63 -4.71
CA GLU A 248 -1.69 4.78 -3.70
C GLU A 248 -1.58 5.43 -2.32
N MET A 249 -0.36 5.79 -1.91
CA MET A 249 -0.09 6.40 -0.61
C MET A 249 0.30 7.87 -0.76
N PHE A 250 -0.42 8.77 -0.07
CA PHE A 250 -0.05 10.18 0.06
C PHE A 250 0.92 10.36 1.23
N THR A 251 2.04 11.05 0.99
CA THR A 251 3.15 11.13 1.93
C THR A 251 3.50 12.57 2.31
N GLU A 252 4.24 12.74 3.41
CA GLU A 252 4.69 14.06 3.86
C GLU A 252 5.58 14.77 2.82
N THR A 253 6.40 14.03 2.07
CA THR A 253 7.21 14.60 1.00
C THR A 253 6.39 15.18 -0.15
N MET A 254 5.17 14.69 -0.36
CA MET A 254 4.22 15.27 -1.32
C MET A 254 3.66 16.60 -0.82
N VAL A 255 3.44 16.73 0.49
CA VAL A 255 3.10 18.04 1.10
C VAL A 255 4.22 19.04 0.86
N ASP A 256 5.49 18.65 1.06
CA ASP A 256 6.64 19.50 0.76
C ASP A 256 6.68 19.97 -0.70
N LEU A 257 6.36 19.08 -1.65
CA LEU A 257 6.31 19.42 -3.08
C LEU A 257 5.16 20.38 -3.42
N ILE A 258 4.04 20.26 -2.75
CA ILE A 258 2.90 21.20 -2.90
C ILE A 258 3.26 22.57 -2.31
N GLU A 259 3.75 22.60 -1.08
CA GLU A 259 4.09 23.84 -0.37
C GLU A 259 5.22 24.63 -1.03
N CYS A 260 6.20 23.96 -1.66
CA CYS A 260 7.25 24.63 -2.43
C CYS A 260 6.82 25.04 -3.84
N GLY A 261 5.60 24.69 -4.27
CA GLY A 261 5.05 25.04 -5.59
C GLY A 261 5.53 24.17 -6.74
N ALA A 262 6.20 23.04 -6.49
CA ALA A 262 6.56 22.07 -7.53
C ALA A 262 5.34 21.30 -8.02
N VAL A 263 4.37 21.03 -7.14
CA VAL A 263 3.09 20.38 -7.44
C VAL A 263 1.96 21.40 -7.38
N ASP A 264 1.22 21.54 -8.47
CA ASP A 264 -0.02 22.30 -8.56
C ASP A 264 -1.18 21.48 -9.19
N ASN A 265 -0.90 20.24 -9.58
CA ASN A 265 -1.85 19.33 -10.23
C ASN A 265 -2.49 19.84 -11.53
N SER A 266 -1.95 20.89 -12.16
CA SER A 266 -2.59 21.56 -13.31
C SER A 266 -2.48 20.79 -14.64
N CYS A 267 -1.57 19.83 -14.73
CA CYS A 267 -1.21 19.15 -15.98
C CYS A 267 -1.51 17.64 -15.99
N LYS A 268 -2.25 17.13 -15.01
CA LYS A 268 -2.50 15.69 -14.87
C LYS A 268 -3.31 15.07 -16.00
N GLY A 269 -4.33 15.79 -16.52
CA GLY A 269 -5.30 15.27 -17.47
C GLY A 269 -6.43 14.44 -16.84
N LEU A 270 -6.32 14.11 -15.56
CA LEU A 270 -7.36 13.47 -14.76
C LEU A 270 -7.38 14.07 -13.36
N TYR A 271 -8.52 14.63 -12.91
CA TYR A 271 -8.62 15.36 -11.64
C TYR A 271 -7.59 16.49 -11.54
N ASP A 272 -7.52 17.34 -12.57
CA ASP A 272 -6.68 18.54 -12.54
C ASP A 272 -7.02 19.42 -11.34
N GLY A 273 -6.00 19.96 -10.70
CA GLY A 273 -6.12 20.74 -9.46
C GLY A 273 -6.23 19.92 -8.17
N TYR A 274 -6.33 18.60 -8.26
CA TYR A 274 -6.46 17.72 -7.08
C TYR A 274 -5.33 16.69 -7.01
N SER A 275 -4.81 16.48 -5.82
CA SER A 275 -4.03 15.28 -5.48
C SER A 275 -4.98 14.10 -5.26
N VAL A 276 -4.69 12.95 -5.84
CA VAL A 276 -5.50 11.73 -5.70
C VAL A 276 -4.68 10.64 -5.02
N CYS A 277 -5.25 10.02 -3.99
CA CYS A 277 -4.62 8.91 -3.26
C CYS A 277 -5.65 7.91 -2.73
N SER A 278 -5.20 6.78 -2.16
CA SER A 278 -6.07 5.81 -1.51
C SER A 278 -5.88 5.77 0.00
N PHE A 279 -4.69 6.00 0.49
CA PHE A 279 -4.44 6.05 1.93
C PHE A 279 -3.25 6.97 2.25
N THR A 280 -3.05 7.21 3.55
CA THR A 280 -1.91 7.95 4.05
C THR A 280 -1.42 7.42 5.40
N MET A 281 -0.16 7.61 5.67
CA MET A 281 0.48 7.40 6.97
C MET A 281 1.72 8.29 7.04
N GLY A 282 1.88 9.05 8.13
CA GLY A 282 3.03 9.94 8.29
C GLY A 282 3.07 10.61 9.65
N SER A 283 3.60 11.82 9.68
CA SER A 283 3.68 12.64 10.89
C SER A 283 2.35 13.35 11.20
N GLN A 284 2.26 13.96 12.37
CA GLN A 284 1.13 14.82 12.72
C GLN A 284 0.93 15.94 11.70
N ARG A 285 2.02 16.55 11.17
CA ARG A 285 1.95 17.58 10.12
C ARG A 285 1.20 17.09 8.87
N LEU A 286 1.41 15.85 8.46
CA LEU A 286 0.68 15.27 7.32
C LEU A 286 -0.80 15.14 7.63
N TYR A 287 -1.16 14.67 8.82
CA TYR A 287 -2.55 14.54 9.24
C TYR A 287 -3.24 15.91 9.36
N ASP A 288 -2.57 16.92 9.91
CA ASP A 288 -3.07 18.30 9.97
C ASP A 288 -3.26 18.89 8.57
N TYR A 289 -2.36 18.56 7.62
CA TYR A 289 -2.48 19.03 6.24
C TYR A 289 -3.69 18.48 5.50
N ILE A 290 -4.03 17.20 5.71
CA ILE A 290 -5.17 16.57 5.02
C ILE A 290 -6.51 16.81 5.73
N ASP A 291 -6.50 17.26 6.98
CA ASP A 291 -7.73 17.51 7.72
C ASP A 291 -8.54 18.63 7.06
N ASN A 292 -9.79 18.33 6.73
CA ASN A 292 -10.70 19.25 6.04
C ASN A 292 -10.10 19.87 4.75
N ASN A 293 -9.18 19.19 4.08
CA ASN A 293 -8.53 19.67 2.86
C ASN A 293 -9.16 19.05 1.59
N PRO A 294 -10.03 19.79 0.86
CA PRO A 294 -10.68 19.26 -0.33
C PRO A 294 -9.76 19.12 -1.55
N SER A 295 -8.52 19.62 -1.49
CA SER A 295 -7.55 19.47 -2.60
C SER A 295 -6.89 18.09 -2.63
N VAL A 296 -7.08 17.27 -1.58
CA VAL A 296 -6.60 15.89 -1.51
C VAL A 296 -7.80 14.95 -1.50
N LEU A 297 -7.96 14.18 -2.57
CA LEU A 297 -9.08 13.26 -2.74
C LEU A 297 -8.62 11.82 -2.49
N PHE A 298 -9.22 11.21 -1.49
CA PHE A 298 -9.06 9.79 -1.21
C PHE A 298 -10.04 8.98 -2.05
N LYS A 299 -9.51 8.08 -2.88
CA LYS A 299 -10.29 7.23 -3.78
C LYS A 299 -9.97 5.77 -3.50
N SER A 300 -10.94 4.88 -3.72
CA SER A 300 -10.68 3.45 -3.62
C SER A 300 -9.49 3.02 -4.50
N CYS A 301 -8.74 2.00 -4.06
CA CYS A 301 -7.64 1.45 -4.85
C CYS A 301 -8.14 0.85 -6.18
N THR A 302 -9.41 0.45 -6.27
CA THR A 302 -10.04 0.02 -7.53
C THR A 302 -10.09 1.13 -8.58
N PHE A 303 -9.96 2.39 -8.16
CA PHE A 303 -9.81 3.55 -9.03
C PHE A 303 -8.35 4.01 -9.12
N THR A 304 -7.70 4.24 -7.98
CA THR A 304 -6.36 4.86 -7.92
C THR A 304 -5.29 3.98 -8.54
N ASN A 305 -5.38 2.66 -8.33
CA ASN A 305 -4.41 1.69 -8.82
C ASN A 305 -4.82 1.05 -10.16
N ASP A 306 -6.02 1.32 -10.67
CA ASP A 306 -6.43 0.76 -11.96
C ASP A 306 -5.51 1.25 -13.10
N PRO A 307 -4.85 0.33 -13.84
CA PRO A 307 -3.89 0.71 -14.89
C PRO A 307 -4.51 1.62 -15.97
N TYR A 308 -5.79 1.43 -16.31
CA TYR A 308 -6.49 2.30 -17.28
C TYR A 308 -6.72 3.69 -16.72
N THR A 309 -7.01 3.81 -15.43
CA THR A 309 -7.15 5.10 -14.74
C THR A 309 -5.80 5.81 -14.61
N ILE A 310 -4.76 5.09 -14.21
CA ILE A 310 -3.40 5.60 -14.17
C ILE A 310 -2.97 6.10 -15.55
N GLY A 311 -3.23 5.31 -16.60
CA GLY A 311 -2.88 5.64 -17.99
C GLY A 311 -3.52 6.92 -18.55
N LYS A 312 -4.59 7.43 -17.92
CA LYS A 312 -5.21 8.71 -18.28
C LYS A 312 -4.44 9.94 -17.77
N ASN A 313 -3.55 9.75 -16.77
CA ASN A 313 -2.71 10.84 -16.32
C ASN A 313 -1.55 11.07 -17.29
N ASN A 314 -1.21 12.33 -17.52
CA ASN A 314 -0.13 12.69 -18.42
C ASN A 314 1.24 12.42 -17.82
N LYS A 315 2.18 11.90 -18.62
CA LYS A 315 3.58 11.65 -18.23
C LYS A 315 3.69 10.98 -16.86
N PHE A 316 2.88 9.94 -16.64
CA PHE A 316 2.82 9.30 -15.33
C PHE A 316 4.15 8.59 -15.01
N VAL A 317 4.79 8.97 -13.92
CA VAL A 317 6.03 8.38 -13.44
C VAL A 317 5.76 7.60 -12.17
N SER A 318 5.89 6.27 -12.23
CA SER A 318 5.84 5.41 -11.04
C SER A 318 7.25 5.08 -10.55
N VAL A 319 7.48 5.24 -9.25
CA VAL A 319 8.73 4.87 -8.59
C VAL A 319 8.43 3.79 -7.55
N ASN A 320 8.92 2.59 -7.81
CA ASN A 320 8.74 1.43 -6.93
C ASN A 320 10.10 0.84 -6.55
N ALA A 321 10.16 0.12 -5.42
CA ALA A 321 11.37 -0.58 -4.99
C ALA A 321 11.30 -2.08 -5.33
N SER A 322 12.48 -2.72 -5.46
CA SER A 322 12.60 -4.17 -5.56
C SER A 322 13.63 -4.71 -4.56
N LEU A 323 13.44 -5.92 -4.10
CA LEU A 323 14.40 -6.63 -3.25
C LEU A 323 15.55 -7.17 -4.10
N GLU A 324 15.22 -7.71 -5.30
CA GLU A 324 16.20 -8.17 -6.29
C GLU A 324 15.63 -8.10 -7.71
N ILE A 325 16.50 -8.10 -8.70
CA ILE A 325 16.18 -8.17 -10.14
C ILE A 325 17.14 -9.11 -10.84
N ASP A 326 16.62 -9.97 -11.72
CA ASP A 326 17.47 -10.83 -12.55
C ASP A 326 17.93 -10.15 -13.85
N LEU A 327 18.90 -10.77 -14.54
CA LEU A 327 19.48 -10.20 -15.77
C LEU A 327 18.49 -10.11 -16.92
N THR A 328 17.34 -10.79 -16.85
CA THR A 328 16.28 -10.66 -17.85
C THR A 328 15.31 -9.52 -17.57
N GLY A 329 15.32 -8.99 -16.31
CA GLY A 329 14.48 -7.89 -15.85
C GLY A 329 13.28 -8.33 -15.01
N GLN A 330 13.21 -9.57 -14.51
CA GLN A 330 12.20 -9.98 -13.54
C GLN A 330 12.50 -9.37 -12.17
N CYS A 331 11.52 -8.76 -11.52
CA CYS A 331 11.67 -8.15 -10.19
C CYS A 331 10.95 -8.98 -9.14
N ALA A 332 11.65 -9.32 -8.04
CA ALA A 332 11.05 -9.87 -6.83
C ALA A 332 11.02 -8.76 -5.77
N SER A 333 9.81 -8.31 -5.39
CA SER A 333 9.63 -7.18 -4.46
C SER A 333 8.87 -7.58 -3.20
N GLU A 334 8.24 -8.74 -3.17
CA GLU A 334 7.36 -9.17 -2.08
C GLU A 334 7.84 -10.38 -1.30
N THR A 335 8.86 -11.10 -1.80
CA THR A 335 9.48 -12.24 -1.12
C THR A 335 11.00 -12.15 -1.15
N VAL A 336 11.65 -12.74 -0.14
CA VAL A 336 13.09 -13.03 -0.12
C VAL A 336 13.24 -14.55 -0.23
N GLY A 337 13.61 -15.04 -1.42
CA GLY A 337 13.42 -16.45 -1.76
C GLY A 337 11.95 -16.84 -1.52
N TYR A 338 11.70 -17.93 -0.83
CA TYR A 338 10.35 -18.39 -0.50
C TYR A 338 9.71 -17.69 0.73
N HIS A 339 10.42 -16.78 1.39
CA HIS A 339 9.90 -16.08 2.55
C HIS A 339 9.08 -14.87 2.16
N GLN A 340 7.79 -14.83 2.54
CA GLN A 340 6.94 -13.66 2.37
C GLN A 340 7.49 -12.47 3.15
N TRP A 341 7.78 -11.36 2.46
CA TRP A 341 8.36 -10.15 3.03
C TRP A 341 7.34 -9.03 3.18
N SER A 342 6.60 -8.76 2.09
CA SER A 342 5.55 -7.74 2.03
C SER A 342 4.31 -8.28 1.30
N GLY A 343 3.88 -7.65 0.26
CA GLY A 343 2.83 -8.05 -0.68
C GLY A 343 3.07 -7.33 -1.99
N THR A 344 2.31 -7.66 -3.01
CA THR A 344 2.38 -7.03 -4.33
C THR A 344 2.08 -5.52 -4.24
N GLY A 345 1.10 -5.13 -3.39
CA GLY A 345 0.61 -3.76 -3.35
C GLY A 345 0.14 -3.30 -4.73
N GLY A 346 0.43 -2.05 -5.07
CA GLY A 346 0.12 -1.47 -6.38
C GLY A 346 1.27 -1.49 -7.39
N GLN A 347 2.40 -2.16 -7.11
CA GLN A 347 3.58 -2.08 -7.97
C GLN A 347 3.31 -2.51 -9.41
N SER A 348 2.77 -3.70 -9.63
CA SER A 348 2.50 -4.21 -10.98
C SER A 348 1.51 -3.33 -11.75
N GLU A 349 0.54 -2.78 -11.07
CA GLU A 349 -0.52 -1.92 -11.64
C GLU A 349 0.03 -0.53 -12.01
N THR A 350 0.84 0.08 -11.15
CA THR A 350 1.46 1.38 -11.45
C THR A 350 2.51 1.26 -12.56
N VAL A 351 3.22 0.12 -12.62
CA VAL A 351 4.13 -0.22 -13.72
C VAL A 351 3.37 -0.30 -15.05
N GLN A 352 2.28 -1.06 -15.12
CA GLN A 352 1.45 -1.18 -16.33
C GLN A 352 0.76 0.14 -16.70
N GLY A 353 0.18 0.82 -15.72
CA GLY A 353 -0.51 2.09 -15.93
C GLY A 353 0.42 3.19 -16.44
N SER A 354 1.67 3.25 -15.95
CA SER A 354 2.65 4.21 -16.45
C SER A 354 3.03 3.95 -17.93
N GLN A 355 3.04 2.69 -18.38
CA GLN A 355 3.27 2.36 -19.79
C GLN A 355 2.08 2.75 -20.69
N MET A 356 0.86 2.75 -20.15
CA MET A 356 -0.34 3.22 -20.85
C MET A 356 -0.43 4.76 -20.90
N SER A 357 0.23 5.45 -19.99
CA SER A 357 0.27 6.91 -19.93
C SER A 357 1.11 7.48 -21.06
N LYS A 358 0.60 8.54 -21.73
CA LYS A 358 1.36 9.25 -22.77
C LYS A 358 2.62 9.89 -22.17
N GLY A 359 3.78 9.41 -22.57
CA GLY A 359 5.07 9.87 -22.03
C GLY A 359 5.38 9.31 -20.63
N GLY A 360 4.63 8.30 -20.18
CA GLY A 360 4.83 7.69 -18.87
C GLY A 360 6.07 6.82 -18.76
N LYS A 361 6.56 6.65 -17.54
CA LYS A 361 7.77 5.91 -17.21
C LYS A 361 7.56 5.10 -15.93
N SER A 362 7.95 3.83 -15.96
CA SER A 362 8.01 2.97 -14.77
C SER A 362 9.46 2.83 -14.33
N ILE A 363 9.72 3.09 -13.06
CA ILE A 363 11.07 3.08 -12.48
C ILE A 363 11.10 2.11 -11.31
N ILE A 364 11.98 1.12 -11.38
CA ILE A 364 12.36 0.27 -10.25
C ILE A 364 13.65 0.84 -9.67
N ALA A 365 13.60 1.30 -8.42
CA ALA A 365 14.70 1.94 -7.71
C ALA A 365 15.20 1.07 -6.56
N MET A 366 16.49 0.81 -6.49
CA MET A 366 17.07 0.02 -5.40
C MET A 366 18.56 0.31 -5.24
N HIS A 367 19.10 0.09 -4.04
CA HIS A 367 20.55 -0.06 -3.90
C HIS A 367 21.01 -1.27 -4.70
N SER A 368 22.19 -1.22 -5.28
CA SER A 368 22.75 -2.34 -6.04
C SER A 368 23.10 -3.54 -5.17
N THR A 369 23.27 -3.33 -3.86
CA THR A 369 23.72 -4.34 -2.90
C THR A 369 22.93 -4.29 -1.58
N TYR A 370 23.10 -5.35 -0.78
CA TYR A 370 22.72 -5.41 0.63
C TYR A 370 23.78 -6.18 1.41
N THR A 371 23.81 -6.01 2.74
CA THR A 371 24.79 -6.64 3.61
C THR A 371 24.10 -7.60 4.56
N THR A 372 24.70 -8.79 4.76
CA THR A 372 24.34 -9.75 5.81
C THR A 372 25.54 -9.98 6.73
N LYS A 373 25.33 -10.71 7.81
CA LYS A 373 26.43 -11.23 8.65
C LYS A 373 26.54 -12.74 8.47
N ASP A 374 27.77 -13.22 8.29
CA ASP A 374 28.07 -14.67 8.29
C ASP A 374 28.04 -15.25 9.71
N GLU A 375 28.34 -16.54 9.86
CA GLU A 375 28.35 -17.26 11.13
C GLU A 375 29.36 -16.69 12.14
N ASP A 376 30.41 -16.05 11.65
CA ASP A 376 31.45 -15.40 12.46
C ASP A 376 31.12 -13.92 12.79
N GLY A 377 29.95 -13.42 12.33
CA GLY A 377 29.51 -12.04 12.51
C GLY A 377 30.17 -11.02 11.57
N LYS A 378 30.93 -11.48 10.56
CA LYS A 378 31.56 -10.64 9.56
C LYS A 378 30.55 -10.20 8.51
N GLU A 379 30.63 -8.95 8.08
CA GLU A 379 29.80 -8.42 7.02
C GLU A 379 30.10 -9.06 5.67
N VAL A 380 29.07 -9.52 4.99
CA VAL A 380 29.12 -10.08 3.63
C VAL A 380 28.23 -9.25 2.73
N LEU A 381 28.83 -8.72 1.66
CA LEU A 381 28.13 -7.91 0.67
C LEU A 381 27.52 -8.86 -0.40
N HIS A 382 26.27 -8.58 -0.78
CA HIS A 382 25.52 -9.33 -1.80
C HIS A 382 24.98 -8.38 -2.86
N SER A 383 24.95 -8.83 -4.11
CA SER A 383 24.32 -8.10 -5.20
C SER A 383 22.80 -8.29 -5.17
N LYS A 384 22.04 -7.22 -5.45
CA LYS A 384 20.60 -7.27 -5.73
C LYS A 384 20.28 -7.47 -7.20
N ILE A 385 21.26 -7.28 -8.08
CA ILE A 385 21.19 -7.67 -9.48
C ILE A 385 21.80 -9.07 -9.57
N VAL A 386 20.99 -10.06 -9.95
CA VAL A 386 21.34 -11.48 -9.89
C VAL A 386 21.17 -12.15 -11.26
N PRO A 387 21.87 -13.26 -11.56
CA PRO A 387 21.66 -13.98 -12.82
C PRO A 387 20.22 -14.48 -12.96
N PHE A 388 19.69 -15.07 -11.91
CA PHE A 388 18.31 -15.54 -11.73
C PHE A 388 17.82 -15.15 -10.35
N LEU A 389 16.52 -14.88 -10.21
CA LEU A 389 15.91 -14.67 -8.90
C LEU A 389 16.20 -15.86 -7.99
N HIS A 390 16.34 -15.61 -6.70
CA HIS A 390 16.54 -16.68 -5.73
C HIS A 390 15.40 -17.70 -5.77
N GLU A 391 15.72 -18.96 -5.51
CA GLU A 391 14.75 -20.05 -5.53
C GLU A 391 13.55 -19.75 -4.62
N GLY A 392 12.34 -19.90 -5.18
CA GLY A 392 11.09 -19.62 -4.49
C GLY A 392 10.68 -18.14 -4.44
N ALA A 393 11.48 -17.22 -5.00
CA ALA A 393 11.10 -15.81 -5.07
C ALA A 393 9.90 -15.59 -6.00
N ALA A 394 8.92 -14.79 -5.53
CA ALA A 394 7.78 -14.40 -6.34
C ALA A 394 8.16 -13.30 -7.32
N VAL A 395 7.78 -13.44 -8.58
CA VAL A 395 7.93 -12.38 -9.59
C VAL A 395 6.81 -11.36 -9.40
N THR A 396 7.12 -10.24 -8.77
CA THR A 396 6.17 -9.15 -8.54
C THR A 396 5.95 -8.33 -9.81
N THR A 397 7.04 -8.01 -10.55
CA THR A 397 6.97 -7.35 -11.86
C THR A 397 7.61 -8.25 -12.90
N SER A 398 6.82 -8.58 -13.93
CA SER A 398 7.27 -9.38 -15.06
C SER A 398 8.36 -8.64 -15.85
N ARG A 399 9.32 -9.40 -16.42
CA ARG A 399 10.32 -8.84 -17.35
C ARG A 399 9.70 -8.12 -18.55
N ASN A 400 8.45 -8.45 -18.91
CA ASN A 400 7.73 -7.77 -19.99
C ASN A 400 7.36 -6.33 -19.64
N ASP A 401 7.19 -6.06 -18.34
CA ASP A 401 6.67 -4.78 -17.82
C ASP A 401 7.77 -3.89 -17.23
N THR A 402 8.97 -4.43 -16.95
CA THR A 402 10.09 -3.64 -16.41
C THR A 402 10.64 -2.68 -17.45
N ASP A 403 10.65 -1.38 -17.13
CA ASP A 403 11.06 -0.30 -18.05
C ASP A 403 12.41 0.32 -17.66
N TYR A 404 12.47 1.09 -16.58
CA TYR A 404 13.70 1.65 -16.05
C TYR A 404 14.09 0.96 -14.74
N VAL A 405 15.37 0.71 -14.57
CA VAL A 405 15.97 0.27 -13.31
C VAL A 405 17.06 1.27 -12.93
N VAL A 406 17.04 1.75 -11.67
CA VAL A 406 17.96 2.77 -11.18
C VAL A 406 18.63 2.28 -9.92
N THR A 407 19.97 2.34 -9.94
CA THR A 407 20.82 2.14 -8.76
C THR A 407 21.73 3.36 -8.57
N GLU A 408 22.56 3.36 -7.55
CA GLU A 408 23.59 4.37 -7.33
C GLU A 408 24.66 4.42 -8.44
N TYR A 409 24.70 3.41 -9.32
CA TYR A 409 25.66 3.34 -10.44
C TYR A 409 25.06 3.79 -11.77
N GLY A 410 23.78 4.15 -11.82
CA GLY A 410 23.17 4.72 -13.02
C GLY A 410 21.76 4.24 -13.32
N ILE A 411 21.38 4.38 -14.59
CA ILE A 411 20.05 4.08 -15.12
C ILE A 411 20.19 3.01 -16.20
N ALA A 412 19.46 1.91 -16.06
CA ALA A 412 19.25 0.92 -17.11
C ALA A 412 17.85 1.09 -17.71
N TRP A 413 17.78 1.38 -18.99
CA TRP A 413 16.51 1.43 -19.73
C TRP A 413 16.33 0.12 -20.49
N LEU A 414 15.27 -0.63 -20.18
CA LEU A 414 15.05 -2.00 -20.67
C LEU A 414 13.93 -2.10 -21.73
N ARG A 415 13.12 -1.04 -21.88
CA ARG A 415 11.99 -1.04 -22.83
C ARG A 415 12.47 -1.31 -24.26
N GLY A 416 11.87 -2.31 -24.92
CA GLY A 416 12.17 -2.68 -26.30
C GLY A 416 13.52 -3.39 -26.52
N LYS A 417 14.31 -3.64 -25.47
CA LYS A 417 15.58 -4.34 -25.55
C LYS A 417 15.40 -5.87 -25.51
N ASN A 418 16.22 -6.58 -26.27
CA ASN A 418 16.35 -8.03 -26.18
C ASN A 418 17.06 -8.45 -24.88
N VAL A 419 17.11 -9.74 -24.59
CA VAL A 419 17.63 -10.26 -23.30
C VAL A 419 19.13 -9.95 -23.13
N ALA A 420 19.94 -10.07 -24.16
CA ALA A 420 21.37 -9.71 -24.11
C ALA A 420 21.58 -8.22 -23.78
N GLU A 421 20.85 -7.33 -24.46
CA GLU A 421 20.92 -5.88 -24.21
C GLU A 421 20.45 -5.52 -22.80
N ARG A 422 19.46 -6.27 -22.26
CA ARG A 422 18.99 -6.11 -20.87
C ARG A 422 20.04 -6.51 -19.87
N ALA A 423 20.66 -7.69 -20.08
CA ALA A 423 21.71 -8.19 -19.20
C ALA A 423 22.88 -7.20 -19.14
N GLU A 424 23.38 -6.71 -20.27
CA GLU A 424 24.44 -5.71 -20.31
C GLU A 424 24.03 -4.39 -19.60
N ALA A 425 22.81 -3.91 -19.83
CA ALA A 425 22.33 -2.70 -19.18
C ALA A 425 22.24 -2.84 -17.65
N LEU A 426 21.78 -3.99 -17.15
CA LEU A 426 21.69 -4.28 -15.73
C LEU A 426 23.05 -4.49 -15.08
N ILE A 427 23.97 -5.20 -15.78
CA ILE A 427 25.35 -5.37 -15.31
C ILE A 427 26.05 -4.02 -15.21
N ALA A 428 25.81 -3.08 -16.13
CA ALA A 428 26.42 -1.76 -16.11
C ALA A 428 26.06 -0.94 -14.85
N ILE A 429 24.86 -1.17 -14.27
CA ILE A 429 24.39 -0.50 -13.04
C ILE A 429 24.54 -1.37 -11.78
N ALA A 430 25.11 -2.55 -11.88
CA ALA A 430 25.46 -3.38 -10.73
C ALA A 430 26.68 -2.78 -9.99
N HIS A 431 26.86 -3.17 -8.73
CA HIS A 431 28.08 -2.83 -7.98
C HIS A 431 29.31 -3.36 -8.73
N PRO A 432 30.39 -2.58 -8.88
CA PRO A 432 31.56 -2.96 -9.69
C PRO A 432 32.12 -4.35 -9.38
N ASP A 433 32.20 -4.73 -8.11
CA ASP A 433 32.76 -6.02 -7.66
C ASP A 433 32.00 -7.25 -8.15
N PHE A 434 30.75 -7.08 -8.61
CA PHE A 434 29.90 -8.17 -9.07
C PHE A 434 29.79 -8.27 -10.60
N ARG A 435 30.23 -7.25 -11.35
CA ARG A 435 29.99 -7.14 -12.80
C ARG A 435 30.60 -8.29 -13.59
N ASP A 436 31.85 -8.66 -13.30
CA ASP A 436 32.53 -9.73 -14.01
C ASP A 436 31.92 -11.10 -13.69
N ALA A 437 31.55 -11.33 -12.43
CA ALA A 437 30.83 -12.54 -12.04
C ALA A 437 29.45 -12.66 -12.71
N LEU A 438 28.72 -11.54 -12.83
CA LEU A 438 27.44 -11.50 -13.54
C LEU A 438 27.60 -11.80 -15.03
N ARG A 439 28.64 -11.26 -15.71
CA ARG A 439 28.93 -11.59 -17.12
C ARG A 439 29.25 -13.07 -17.29
N ALA A 440 30.12 -13.59 -16.44
CA ALA A 440 30.49 -15.01 -16.50
C ALA A 440 29.25 -15.91 -16.33
N LYS A 441 28.33 -15.54 -15.45
CA LYS A 441 27.06 -16.26 -15.27
C LYS A 441 26.10 -16.08 -16.45
N ALA A 442 26.05 -14.91 -17.06
CA ALA A 442 25.24 -14.69 -18.27
C ALA A 442 25.73 -15.58 -19.42
N GLU A 443 27.04 -15.72 -19.59
CA GLU A 443 27.63 -16.64 -20.59
C GLU A 443 27.37 -18.12 -20.26
N GLU A 444 27.60 -18.52 -18.97
CA GLU A 444 27.38 -19.90 -18.52
C GLU A 444 25.95 -20.38 -18.75
N TYR A 445 24.98 -19.50 -18.58
CA TYR A 445 23.55 -19.81 -18.67
C TYR A 445 22.89 -19.33 -19.97
N GLU A 446 23.68 -18.93 -20.95
CA GLU A 446 23.18 -18.53 -22.27
C GLU A 446 22.09 -17.44 -22.21
N ILE A 447 22.32 -16.42 -21.39
CA ILE A 447 21.39 -15.27 -21.25
C ILE A 447 21.67 -14.30 -22.39
N TRP A 448 21.12 -14.59 -23.57
CA TRP A 448 21.32 -13.82 -24.82
C TRP A 448 20.01 -13.18 -25.31
#